data_299e18af48f10885150b59e50c2cd350
#
_entry.id   299e18af48f10885150b59e50c2cd350
#
_cell.length_a   1.000
_cell.length_b   1.000
_cell.length_c   1.000
_cell.angle_alpha   90.00
_cell.angle_beta   90.00
_cell.angle_gamma   90.00
#
_symmetry.space_group_name_H-M   'P 1'
#
loop_
_entity.id
_entity.type
_entity.pdbx_description
1 polymer ?
#
loop_
_entity_poly.entity_id
_entity_poly.type
_entity_poly.pdbx_seq_one_letter_code
_entity_poly.pdbx_strand_id
1 'polypeptide(L)'
;SLGMKQRLGLALALVGSPDLLLLDEALNGLDPEGTRAMRNLIVRLNQTLGVTVVISSHVLDQLDRVATRFGVIAEGRMVREMTSEQVQAECGDSLRVRTVDPARSLALMEEAFPQATLRALPDGSLSVTGDYDAAAVSRLLHDADQTVLELNPVRRDIEDYFVELMEGGARGAAGVVSGEEGGARHV
;
A
#
# COMPACT_ATOMS: atom_id res chain seq x y z
N SER A 1 -1.11 26.34 -19.84
CA SER A 1 -1.72 25.46 -18.82
C SER A 1 -0.65 24.92 -17.87
N LEU A 2 -1.05 24.47 -16.67
CA LEU A 2 -0.15 23.85 -15.70
C LEU A 2 0.59 22.66 -16.31
N GLY A 3 -0.12 21.81 -17.05
CA GLY A 3 0.48 20.66 -17.72
C GLY A 3 1.56 21.01 -18.75
N MET A 4 1.44 22.15 -19.42
CA MET A 4 2.52 22.63 -20.30
C MET A 4 3.76 23.04 -19.52
N LYS A 5 3.60 23.69 -18.36
CA LYS A 5 4.71 24.06 -17.49
C LYS A 5 5.42 22.85 -16.93
N GLN A 6 4.67 21.83 -16.48
CA GLN A 6 5.26 20.58 -15.99
C GLN A 6 6.02 19.81 -17.08
N ARG A 7 5.45 19.71 -18.31
CA ARG A 7 6.15 19.09 -19.45
C ARG A 7 7.42 19.85 -19.81
N LEU A 8 7.39 21.19 -19.79
CA LEU A 8 8.58 22.00 -20.03
C LEU A 8 9.64 21.80 -18.92
N GLY A 9 9.22 21.78 -17.64
CA GLY A 9 10.11 21.50 -16.53
C GLY A 9 10.81 20.14 -16.67
N LEU A 10 10.04 19.10 -17.01
CA LEU A 10 10.59 17.77 -17.27
C LEU A 10 11.55 17.77 -18.48
N ALA A 11 11.20 18.45 -19.56
CA ALA A 11 12.09 18.57 -20.72
C ALA A 11 13.42 19.26 -20.37
N LEU A 12 13.38 20.30 -19.54
CA LEU A 12 14.58 20.97 -19.05
C LEU A 12 15.43 20.06 -18.14
N ALA A 13 14.78 19.27 -17.26
CA ALA A 13 15.50 18.32 -16.41
C ALA A 13 16.18 17.19 -17.20
N LEU A 14 15.73 16.90 -18.40
CA LEU A 14 16.29 15.86 -19.28
C LEU A 14 17.40 16.35 -20.19
N VAL A 15 17.67 17.66 -20.28
CA VAL A 15 18.70 18.23 -21.20
C VAL A 15 20.09 17.65 -20.95
N GLY A 16 20.43 17.32 -19.74
CA GLY A 16 21.74 16.74 -19.36
C GLY A 16 21.86 15.23 -19.51
N SER A 17 20.82 14.54 -20.06
CA SER A 17 20.74 13.07 -20.08
C SER A 17 21.02 12.43 -18.73
N PRO A 18 20.27 12.77 -17.68
CA PRO A 18 20.54 12.31 -16.33
C PRO A 18 20.27 10.81 -16.17
N ASP A 19 21.05 10.14 -15.31
CA ASP A 19 20.78 8.76 -14.88
C ASP A 19 19.70 8.70 -13.78
N LEU A 20 19.53 9.80 -13.03
CA LEU A 20 18.56 9.95 -11.95
C LEU A 20 17.71 11.20 -12.14
N LEU A 21 16.41 11.05 -12.08
CA LEU A 21 15.43 12.13 -12.15
C LEU A 21 14.61 12.19 -10.86
N LEU A 22 14.60 13.35 -10.22
CA LEU A 22 13.79 13.62 -9.03
C LEU A 22 12.58 14.46 -9.43
N LEU A 23 11.37 13.96 -9.22
CA LEU A 23 10.12 14.61 -9.56
C LEU A 23 9.30 14.85 -8.29
N ASP A 24 9.14 16.12 -7.93
CA ASP A 24 8.32 16.52 -6.80
C ASP A 24 6.93 16.93 -7.28
N GLU A 25 5.91 16.18 -6.84
CA GLU A 25 4.49 16.39 -7.15
C GLU A 25 4.20 16.57 -8.66
N ALA A 26 4.95 15.90 -9.54
CA ALA A 26 4.90 16.14 -10.98
C ALA A 26 3.59 15.72 -11.65
N LEU A 27 2.79 14.90 -11.01
CA LEU A 27 1.47 14.46 -11.50
C LEU A 27 0.34 15.33 -10.99
N ASN A 28 0.61 16.22 -10.05
CA ASN A 28 -0.40 16.97 -9.33
C ASN A 28 -1.04 18.07 -10.17
N GLY A 29 -2.36 18.24 -10.07
CA GLY A 29 -3.09 19.30 -10.77
C GLY A 29 -3.16 19.16 -12.30
N LEU A 30 -2.78 18.00 -12.83
CA LEU A 30 -3.01 17.64 -14.23
C LEU A 30 -4.44 17.14 -14.42
N ASP A 31 -4.98 17.39 -15.60
CA ASP A 31 -6.19 16.71 -16.06
C ASP A 31 -5.93 15.20 -16.29
N PRO A 32 -6.95 14.36 -16.40
CA PRO A 32 -6.77 12.92 -16.56
C PRO A 32 -5.92 12.53 -17.79
N GLU A 33 -6.03 13.28 -18.88
CA GLU A 33 -5.24 13.05 -20.09
C GLU A 33 -3.77 13.43 -19.88
N GLY A 34 -3.52 14.57 -19.24
CA GLY A 34 -2.19 15.05 -18.88
C GLY A 34 -1.49 14.10 -17.93
N THR A 35 -2.20 13.61 -16.91
CA THR A 35 -1.70 12.62 -15.97
C THR A 35 -1.29 11.31 -16.68
N ARG A 36 -2.15 10.80 -17.57
CA ARG A 36 -1.84 9.60 -18.36
C ARG A 36 -0.61 9.81 -19.25
N ALA A 37 -0.52 10.94 -19.93
CA ALA A 37 0.61 11.26 -20.79
C ALA A 37 1.92 11.37 -20.00
N MET A 38 1.90 12.00 -18.82
CA MET A 38 3.06 12.14 -17.94
C MET A 38 3.51 10.78 -17.41
N ARG A 39 2.58 9.93 -16.94
CA ARG A 39 2.89 8.57 -16.50
C ARG A 39 3.57 7.75 -17.62
N ASN A 40 2.99 7.74 -18.81
CA ASN A 40 3.55 7.02 -19.95
C ASN A 40 4.97 7.51 -20.28
N LEU A 41 5.22 8.80 -20.14
CA LEU A 41 6.54 9.38 -20.35
C LEU A 41 7.53 8.89 -19.29
N ILE A 42 7.16 8.91 -17.99
CA ILE A 42 8.00 8.42 -16.89
C ILE A 42 8.36 6.94 -17.10
N VAL A 43 7.37 6.11 -17.42
CA VAL A 43 7.60 4.68 -17.69
C VAL A 43 8.57 4.49 -18.88
N ARG A 44 8.39 5.24 -19.96
CA ARG A 44 9.30 5.18 -21.12
C ARG A 44 10.71 5.63 -20.79
N LEU A 45 10.89 6.70 -20.01
CA LEU A 45 12.21 7.17 -19.58
C LEU A 45 12.95 6.06 -18.82
N ASN A 46 12.26 5.37 -17.94
CA ASN A 46 12.85 4.27 -17.19
C ASN A 46 13.12 3.04 -18.09
N GLN A 47 12.10 2.54 -18.79
CA GLN A 47 12.20 1.27 -19.52
C GLN A 47 13.07 1.36 -20.79
N THR A 48 13.04 2.51 -21.49
CA THR A 48 13.72 2.66 -22.78
C THR A 48 15.09 3.32 -22.65
N LEU A 49 15.24 4.28 -21.71
CA LEU A 49 16.46 5.05 -21.53
C LEU A 49 17.22 4.69 -20.24
N GLY A 50 16.67 3.79 -19.42
CA GLY A 50 17.34 3.37 -18.17
C GLY A 50 17.38 4.43 -17.07
N VAL A 51 16.64 5.53 -17.20
CA VAL A 51 16.64 6.61 -16.21
C VAL A 51 15.96 6.13 -14.93
N THR A 52 16.65 6.24 -13.81
CA THR A 52 16.02 6.01 -12.50
C THR A 52 15.16 7.23 -12.15
N VAL A 53 13.89 7.00 -11.81
CA VAL A 53 12.97 8.07 -11.45
C VAL A 53 12.52 7.91 -10.00
N VAL A 54 12.73 8.95 -9.20
CA VAL A 54 12.14 9.09 -7.87
C VAL A 54 11.06 10.16 -7.97
N ILE A 55 9.85 9.80 -7.58
CA ILE A 55 8.68 10.68 -7.65
C ILE A 55 8.00 10.77 -6.30
N SER A 56 7.71 12.00 -5.84
CA SER A 56 6.82 12.25 -4.71
C SER A 56 5.39 12.48 -5.21
N SER A 57 4.41 12.01 -4.47
CA SER A 57 2.99 12.35 -4.66
C SER A 57 2.22 12.04 -3.39
N HIS A 58 1.17 12.80 -3.13
CA HIS A 58 0.17 12.50 -2.11
C HIS A 58 -1.06 11.78 -2.70
N VAL A 59 -1.09 11.55 -4.02
CA VAL A 59 -2.17 10.82 -4.71
C VAL A 59 -1.64 9.41 -5.07
N LEU A 60 -1.84 8.47 -4.16
CA LEU A 60 -1.25 7.14 -4.23
C LEU A 60 -1.72 6.30 -5.41
N ASP A 61 -2.98 6.41 -5.81
CA ASP A 61 -3.55 5.79 -7.00
C ASP A 61 -2.77 6.11 -8.30
N GLN A 62 -2.16 7.28 -8.35
CA GLN A 62 -1.35 7.68 -9.50
C GLN A 62 0.02 7.02 -9.48
N LEU A 63 0.60 6.84 -8.27
CA LEU A 63 1.88 6.17 -8.07
C LEU A 63 1.80 4.66 -8.29
N ASP A 64 0.73 4.01 -7.83
CA ASP A 64 0.53 2.56 -7.96
C ASP A 64 0.65 2.07 -9.42
N ARG A 65 0.33 2.95 -10.37
CA ARG A 65 0.38 2.64 -11.82
C ARG A 65 1.76 2.82 -12.46
N VAL A 66 2.74 3.37 -11.76
CA VAL A 66 4.08 3.67 -12.32
C VAL A 66 5.22 3.21 -11.43
N ALA A 67 5.03 3.20 -10.12
CA ALA A 67 6.07 2.86 -9.17
C ALA A 67 6.32 1.35 -9.14
N THR A 68 7.59 0.98 -9.11
CA THR A 68 8.05 -0.39 -8.87
C THR A 68 8.42 -0.60 -7.40
N ARG A 69 8.73 0.51 -6.70
CA ARG A 69 9.04 0.55 -5.27
C ARG A 69 8.40 1.77 -4.63
N PHE A 70 8.02 1.61 -3.37
CA PHE A 70 7.42 2.64 -2.54
C PHE A 70 8.29 2.88 -1.31
N GLY A 71 8.54 4.14 -0.98
CA GLY A 71 9.13 4.56 0.27
C GLY A 71 8.13 5.40 1.06
N VAL A 72 7.81 4.98 2.29
CA VAL A 72 6.94 5.72 3.19
C VAL A 72 7.79 6.55 4.12
N ILE A 73 7.58 7.87 4.11
CA ILE A 73 8.28 8.82 4.95
C ILE A 73 7.28 9.45 5.92
N ALA A 74 7.58 9.36 7.22
CA ALA A 74 6.86 10.08 8.26
C ALA A 74 7.85 10.73 9.21
N GLU A 75 7.58 11.97 9.63
CA GLU A 75 8.43 12.76 10.55
C GLU A 75 9.91 12.82 10.11
N GLY A 76 10.16 12.94 8.80
CA GLY A 76 11.50 13.03 8.23
C GLY A 76 12.29 11.72 8.24
N ARG A 77 11.67 10.59 8.50
CA ARG A 77 12.30 9.26 8.52
C ARG A 77 11.63 8.31 7.54
N MET A 78 12.43 7.44 6.93
CA MET A 78 11.91 6.32 6.16
C MET A 78 11.29 5.32 7.14
N VAL A 79 9.96 5.17 7.08
CA VAL A 79 9.18 4.24 7.93
C VAL A 79 9.21 2.83 7.34
N ARG A 80 9.02 2.74 6.03
CA ARG A 80 8.98 1.47 5.32
C ARG A 80 9.37 1.64 3.86
N GLU A 81 10.04 0.63 3.30
CA GLU A 81 10.27 0.46 1.88
C GLU A 81 9.61 -0.85 1.42
N MET A 82 8.92 -0.82 0.27
CA MET A 82 8.17 -1.97 -0.26
C MET A 82 8.24 -1.98 -1.78
N THR A 83 8.14 -3.17 -2.38
CA THR A 83 7.89 -3.30 -3.81
C THR A 83 6.41 -3.13 -4.14
N SER A 84 6.08 -2.90 -5.42
CA SER A 84 4.67 -2.82 -5.86
C SER A 84 3.93 -4.13 -5.59
N GLU A 85 4.59 -5.30 -5.74
CA GLU A 85 4.00 -6.60 -5.44
C GLU A 85 3.66 -6.73 -3.94
N GLN A 86 4.53 -6.23 -3.06
CA GLN A 86 4.26 -6.22 -1.62
C GLN A 86 3.09 -5.30 -1.26
N VAL A 87 3.01 -4.12 -1.88
CA VAL A 87 1.86 -3.22 -1.70
C VAL A 87 0.58 -3.87 -2.21
N GLN A 88 0.61 -4.50 -3.38
CA GLN A 88 -0.55 -5.20 -3.93
C GLN A 88 -0.98 -6.39 -3.06
N ALA A 89 -0.03 -7.12 -2.45
CA ALA A 89 -0.35 -8.19 -1.53
C ALA A 89 -1.04 -7.70 -0.24
N GLU A 90 -0.68 -6.50 0.24
CA GLU A 90 -1.29 -5.89 1.43
C GLU A 90 -2.60 -5.15 1.12
N CYS A 91 -2.74 -4.57 -0.09
CA CYS A 91 -3.91 -3.82 -0.56
C CYS A 91 -4.77 -4.62 -1.55
N GLY A 92 -4.45 -5.89 -1.79
CA GLY A 92 -5.15 -6.78 -2.72
C GLY A 92 -6.58 -7.09 -2.29
N ASP A 93 -7.30 -7.75 -3.19
CA ASP A 93 -8.65 -8.21 -2.90
C ASP A 93 -8.64 -9.14 -1.68
N SER A 94 -9.43 -8.79 -0.69
CA SER A 94 -9.66 -9.60 0.49
C SER A 94 -11.14 -9.97 0.58
N LEU A 95 -11.44 -11.09 1.22
CA LEU A 95 -12.80 -11.46 1.54
C LEU A 95 -13.02 -11.21 3.04
N ARG A 96 -13.95 -10.31 3.36
CA ARG A 96 -14.39 -10.11 4.72
C ARG A 96 -15.49 -11.12 5.02
N VAL A 97 -15.26 -11.92 6.05
CA VAL A 97 -16.17 -12.96 6.48
C VAL A 97 -16.59 -12.69 7.92
N ARG A 98 -17.89 -12.64 8.17
CA ARG A 98 -18.44 -12.50 9.50
C ARG A 98 -19.43 -13.64 9.76
N THR A 99 -19.18 -14.36 10.84
CA THR A 99 -19.98 -15.53 11.23
C THR A 99 -20.37 -15.41 12.70
N VAL A 100 -21.31 -16.24 13.14
CA VAL A 100 -21.71 -16.31 14.54
C VAL A 100 -20.60 -16.90 15.41
N ASP A 101 -19.81 -17.83 14.87
CA ASP A 101 -18.65 -18.42 15.54
C ASP A 101 -17.38 -18.19 14.69
N PRO A 102 -16.72 -17.03 14.87
CA PRO A 102 -15.53 -16.70 14.10
C PRO A 102 -14.36 -17.65 14.35
N ALA A 103 -14.21 -18.18 15.57
CA ALA A 103 -13.07 -19.05 15.91
C ALA A 103 -13.18 -20.40 15.19
N ARG A 104 -14.36 -21.00 15.16
CA ARG A 104 -14.61 -22.23 14.42
C ARG A 104 -14.52 -22.01 12.91
N SER A 105 -15.03 -20.90 12.42
CA SER A 105 -14.95 -20.55 11.00
C SER A 105 -13.51 -20.34 10.54
N LEU A 106 -12.67 -19.71 11.37
CA LEU A 106 -11.22 -19.53 11.09
C LEU A 106 -10.54 -20.89 10.96
N ALA A 107 -10.73 -21.80 11.93
CA ALA A 107 -10.11 -23.11 11.89
C ALA A 107 -10.50 -23.93 10.64
N LEU A 108 -11.78 -23.90 10.25
CA LEU A 108 -12.28 -24.56 9.05
C LEU A 108 -11.63 -24.00 7.77
N MET A 109 -11.49 -22.67 7.70
CA MET A 109 -10.89 -22.01 6.54
C MET A 109 -9.37 -22.22 6.47
N GLU A 110 -8.66 -22.26 7.60
CA GLU A 110 -7.22 -22.57 7.67
C GLU A 110 -6.93 -23.98 7.14
N GLU A 111 -7.78 -24.95 7.47
CA GLU A 111 -7.65 -26.32 6.99
C GLU A 111 -7.93 -26.43 5.47
N ALA A 112 -8.99 -25.76 4.99
CA ALA A 112 -9.44 -25.85 3.61
C ALA A 112 -8.64 -25.02 2.62
N PHE A 113 -8.07 -23.89 3.05
CA PHE A 113 -7.34 -22.93 2.22
C PHE A 113 -5.92 -22.67 2.73
N PRO A 114 -5.00 -23.65 2.73
CA PRO A 114 -3.67 -23.51 3.31
C PRO A 114 -2.77 -22.48 2.57
N GLN A 115 -3.15 -22.07 1.37
CA GLN A 115 -2.44 -21.04 0.59
C GLN A 115 -2.99 -19.63 0.83
N ALA A 116 -4.15 -19.51 1.47
CA ALA A 116 -4.72 -18.22 1.84
C ALA A 116 -4.12 -17.72 3.15
N THR A 117 -4.06 -16.40 3.30
CA THR A 117 -3.71 -15.77 4.56
C THR A 117 -4.98 -15.33 5.28
N LEU A 118 -5.19 -15.88 6.47
CA LEU A 118 -6.37 -15.66 7.30
C LEU A 118 -6.00 -14.81 8.51
N ARG A 119 -6.80 -13.79 8.82
CA ARG A 119 -6.59 -12.91 9.97
C ARG A 119 -7.92 -12.62 10.67
N ALA A 120 -7.96 -12.73 11.99
CA ALA A 120 -9.06 -12.21 12.78
C ALA A 120 -8.89 -10.69 12.95
N LEU A 121 -9.96 -9.94 12.71
CA LEU A 121 -9.98 -8.49 12.85
C LEU A 121 -10.54 -8.07 14.23
N PRO A 122 -10.24 -6.84 14.71
CA PRO A 122 -10.67 -6.38 16.02
C PRO A 122 -12.19 -6.33 16.21
N ASP A 123 -12.95 -6.23 15.13
CA ASP A 123 -14.43 -6.21 15.13
C ASP A 123 -15.06 -7.61 15.12
N GLY A 124 -14.25 -8.66 15.23
CA GLY A 124 -14.69 -10.05 15.22
C GLY A 124 -14.96 -10.61 13.83
N SER A 125 -14.73 -9.86 12.75
CA SER A 125 -14.74 -10.40 11.39
C SER A 125 -13.41 -11.09 11.05
N LEU A 126 -13.41 -11.90 10.00
CA LEU A 126 -12.23 -12.56 9.47
C LEU A 126 -11.88 -11.93 8.11
N SER A 127 -10.61 -11.76 7.84
CA SER A 127 -10.07 -11.33 6.54
C SER A 127 -9.36 -12.51 5.89
N VAL A 128 -9.70 -12.80 4.64
CA VAL A 128 -9.07 -13.82 3.80
C VAL A 128 -8.38 -13.11 2.64
N THR A 129 -7.08 -13.34 2.47
CA THR A 129 -6.28 -12.79 1.38
C THR A 129 -5.45 -13.88 0.72
N GLY A 130 -4.89 -13.62 -0.45
CA GLY A 130 -4.09 -14.59 -1.20
C GLY A 130 -4.93 -15.44 -2.14
N ASP A 131 -4.62 -16.74 -2.24
CA ASP A 131 -5.31 -17.65 -3.16
C ASP A 131 -6.55 -18.26 -2.48
N TYR A 132 -7.72 -17.73 -2.80
CA TYR A 132 -9.01 -18.21 -2.33
C TYR A 132 -10.09 -18.04 -3.40
N ASP A 133 -11.12 -18.89 -3.33
CA ASP A 133 -12.38 -18.74 -4.06
C ASP A 133 -13.50 -18.39 -3.08
N ALA A 134 -14.08 -17.21 -3.21
CA ALA A 134 -15.16 -16.73 -2.34
C ALA A 134 -16.39 -17.67 -2.34
N ALA A 135 -16.68 -18.29 -3.49
CA ALA A 135 -17.77 -19.27 -3.58
C ALA A 135 -17.44 -20.56 -2.84
N ALA A 136 -16.16 -20.99 -2.85
CA ALA A 136 -15.73 -22.15 -2.07
C ALA A 136 -15.73 -21.85 -0.57
N VAL A 137 -15.32 -20.65 -0.14
CA VAL A 137 -15.45 -20.20 1.26
C VAL A 137 -16.90 -20.23 1.72
N SER A 138 -17.83 -19.70 0.90
CA SER A 138 -19.26 -19.70 1.21
C SER A 138 -19.80 -21.13 1.37
N ARG A 139 -19.46 -22.03 0.45
CA ARG A 139 -19.89 -23.46 0.51
C ARG A 139 -19.33 -24.15 1.75
N LEU A 140 -18.02 -23.99 2.03
CA LEU A 140 -17.38 -24.59 3.20
C LEU A 140 -18.09 -24.22 4.50
N LEU A 141 -18.40 -22.93 4.68
CA LEU A 141 -19.06 -22.45 5.89
C LEU A 141 -20.50 -22.96 5.99
N HIS A 142 -21.21 -23.02 4.86
CA HIS A 142 -22.56 -23.55 4.81
C HIS A 142 -22.60 -25.05 5.14
N ASP A 143 -21.72 -25.84 4.55
CA ASP A 143 -21.64 -27.30 4.75
C ASP A 143 -21.21 -27.65 6.19
N ALA A 144 -20.53 -26.74 6.86
CA ALA A 144 -20.14 -26.87 8.27
C ALA A 144 -21.17 -26.29 9.26
N ASP A 145 -22.39 -25.98 8.80
CA ASP A 145 -23.47 -25.35 9.58
C ASP A 145 -23.06 -24.02 10.25
N GLN A 146 -22.15 -23.26 9.60
CA GLN A 146 -21.79 -21.93 10.08
C GLN A 146 -22.79 -20.90 9.55
N THR A 147 -23.38 -20.13 10.47
CA THR A 147 -24.22 -18.99 10.08
C THR A 147 -23.36 -17.83 9.63
N VAL A 148 -23.38 -17.54 8.33
CA VAL A 148 -22.68 -16.41 7.72
C VAL A 148 -23.53 -15.15 7.85
N LEU A 149 -23.00 -14.15 8.51
CA LEU A 149 -23.64 -12.83 8.69
C LEU A 149 -23.24 -11.85 7.58
N GLU A 150 -21.99 -11.99 7.09
CA GLU A 150 -21.41 -11.13 6.06
C GLU A 150 -20.35 -11.91 5.28
N LEU A 151 -20.35 -11.77 3.96
CA LEU A 151 -19.32 -12.32 3.08
C LEU A 151 -19.15 -11.35 1.91
N ASN A 152 -18.24 -10.40 2.10
CA ASN A 152 -18.04 -9.31 1.17
C ASN A 152 -16.60 -9.28 0.66
N PRO A 153 -16.40 -9.22 -0.67
CA PRO A 153 -15.09 -8.84 -1.20
C PRO A 153 -14.81 -7.38 -0.80
N VAL A 154 -13.67 -7.19 -0.17
CA VAL A 154 -13.18 -5.88 0.27
C VAL A 154 -11.82 -5.67 -0.35
N ARG A 155 -11.67 -4.56 -1.04
CA ARG A 155 -10.36 -4.09 -1.48
C ARG A 155 -9.87 -3.07 -0.46
N ARG A 156 -8.72 -3.31 0.13
CA ARG A 156 -8.11 -2.32 1.02
C ARG A 156 -7.64 -1.15 0.17
N ASP A 157 -8.06 0.04 0.55
CA ASP A 157 -7.60 1.25 -0.12
C ASP A 157 -6.10 1.42 0.15
N ILE A 158 -5.34 1.70 -0.90
CA ILE A 158 -3.90 1.94 -0.81
C ILE A 158 -3.62 3.19 0.04
N GLU A 159 -4.49 4.19 -0.01
CA GLU A 159 -4.37 5.43 0.77
C GLU A 159 -4.51 5.13 2.27
N ASP A 160 -5.55 4.38 2.66
CA ASP A 160 -5.75 3.94 4.05
C ASP A 160 -4.55 3.15 4.58
N TYR A 161 -4.02 2.24 3.78
CA TYR A 161 -2.86 1.43 4.15
C TYR A 161 -1.62 2.30 4.42
N PHE A 162 -1.32 3.27 3.55
CA PHE A 162 -0.18 4.15 3.74
C PHE A 162 -0.36 5.12 4.90
N VAL A 163 -1.58 5.62 5.13
CA VAL A 163 -1.91 6.44 6.31
C VAL A 163 -1.64 5.66 7.60
N GLU A 164 -2.08 4.40 7.70
CA GLU A 164 -1.80 3.56 8.86
C GLU A 164 -0.29 3.35 9.08
N LEU A 165 0.49 3.15 8.00
CA LEU A 165 1.95 3.03 8.10
C LEU A 165 2.60 4.31 8.62
N MET A 166 2.16 5.48 8.18
CA MET A 166 2.66 6.78 8.64
C MET A 166 2.32 7.01 10.11
N GLU A 167 1.08 6.73 10.54
CA GLU A 167 0.65 6.86 11.92
C GLU A 167 1.36 5.86 12.86
N GLY A 168 1.53 4.63 12.42
CA GLY A 168 2.28 3.61 13.15
C GLY A 168 3.76 3.97 13.33
N GLY A 169 4.37 4.54 12.30
CA GLY A 169 5.74 5.04 12.33
C GLY A 169 5.91 6.22 13.28
N ALA A 170 4.96 7.15 13.31
CA ALA A 170 4.95 8.28 14.22
C ALA A 170 4.85 7.84 15.71
N ARG A 171 4.03 6.83 16.01
CA ARG A 171 3.91 6.27 17.38
C ARG A 171 5.18 5.55 17.83
N GLY A 172 5.86 4.84 16.93
CA GLY A 172 7.15 4.20 17.19
C GLY A 172 8.27 5.20 17.50
N ALA A 173 8.27 6.36 16.85
CA ALA A 173 9.25 7.43 17.09
C ALA A 173 9.04 8.15 18.42
N ALA A 174 7.81 8.34 18.86
CA ALA A 174 7.48 8.97 20.14
C ALA A 174 7.86 8.09 21.36
N GLY A 175 7.92 6.77 21.20
CA GLY A 175 8.29 5.83 22.26
C GLY A 175 9.80 5.74 22.53
N VAL A 176 10.65 6.21 21.64
CA VAL A 176 12.13 6.14 21.80
C VAL A 176 12.71 7.35 22.52
N VAL A 177 11.99 8.47 22.60
CA VAL A 177 12.49 9.73 23.23
C VAL A 177 12.30 9.79 24.75
N SER A 178 11.55 8.85 25.35
CA SER A 178 11.28 8.84 26.81
C SER A 178 12.17 7.93 27.63
N GLY A 179 13.30 7.43 27.12
CA GLY A 179 14.17 6.43 27.78
C GLY A 179 15.56 6.88 28.20
N GLU A 180 15.98 8.12 27.93
CA GLU A 180 17.34 8.60 28.31
C GLU A 180 17.33 9.93 29.08
N GLU A 181 16.75 9.92 30.27
CA GLU A 181 17.13 10.88 31.33
C GLU A 181 17.04 10.17 32.68
N GLY A 182 18.19 9.77 33.21
CA GLY A 182 18.27 9.32 34.57
C GLY A 182 19.53 8.55 34.93
N GLY A 183 20.64 9.21 35.22
CA GLY A 183 21.72 8.51 35.88
C GLY A 183 23.12 9.14 35.86
N ALA A 184 23.25 10.42 36.15
CA ALA A 184 24.53 10.95 36.60
C ALA A 184 24.41 11.23 38.12
N ARG A 185 24.90 10.36 38.98
CA ARG A 185 25.26 10.66 40.37
C ARG A 185 26.72 10.28 40.60
N HIS A 186 27.45 11.32 40.94
CA HIS A 186 28.61 11.41 41.80
C HIS A 186 29.09 10.12 42.53
N VAL A 187 30.34 9.78 42.42
CA VAL A 187 31.36 9.89 43.47
C VAL A 187 32.70 10.13 42.79
#